data_b7c88146ba7eca96eda2d3692ebf21d1
#
_entry.id   b7c88146ba7eca96eda2d3692ebf21d1
#
_cell.length_a   1.000
_cell.length_b   1.000
_cell.length_c   1.000
_cell.angle_alpha   90.00
_cell.angle_beta   90.00
_cell.angle_gamma   90.00
#
_symmetry.space_group_name_H-M   'P 1'
#
loop_
_entity.id
_entity.type
_entity.pdbx_description
1 polymer ?
#
loop_
_entity_poly.entity_id
_entity_poly.type
_entity_poly.pdbx_seq_one_letter_code
_entity_poly.pdbx_strand_id
1 'polypeptide(L)'
;MAEINGSALISADSVDHHFGEGDARTQILFNVCIDVVPGQLVIMTGPSGSGKTTLLTLLGALRSGQTGRLRVLGRDLIGMNDVGLTEMRRSIGFIFQLHNLIDSLSAISNVMMSTNLTAVPKDEARKNGVALLERLGLGHRVDYKPAALSGGQRQRVAVARALVNRPRLILADEPTAALDGKSSVEVVGLLQELAAADGASILMVTHDNRILDKADRIVSMVDGRIVSDVMVKEQVLICEMLRKIEFFGSLGTAELSQVAEKMHPRRFQKGEVLARQGETGDKFFLLRDGEVDVTVADNQGERQVATLDAGRYFGERSLITGELRNATVVGRGAGTAYTLNKPEFDAALSATPSLKEQLQKGYFSR
;
A
#
# COMPACT_ATOMS: atom_id res chain seq x y z
N MET A 1 14.98 -7.46 -8.55
CA MET A 1 14.49 -6.46 -9.51
C MET A 1 13.05 -6.82 -9.83
N ALA A 2 12.08 -6.07 -9.34
CA ALA A 2 10.69 -6.26 -9.72
C ALA A 2 10.56 -5.84 -11.20
N GLU A 3 10.01 -6.72 -12.03
CA GLU A 3 9.64 -6.38 -13.40
C GLU A 3 8.67 -5.20 -13.34
N ILE A 4 9.02 -4.08 -13.97
CA ILE A 4 8.18 -2.90 -14.08
C ILE A 4 6.96 -3.31 -14.88
N ASN A 5 5.85 -3.55 -14.16
CA ASN A 5 4.58 -3.91 -14.76
C ASN A 5 4.11 -2.73 -15.63
N GLY A 6 4.04 -2.91 -16.97
CA GLY A 6 3.63 -1.89 -17.93
C GLY A 6 2.22 -1.33 -17.75
N SER A 7 1.51 -1.76 -16.71
CA SER A 7 0.14 -1.34 -16.34
C SER A 7 0.07 -0.35 -15.17
N ALA A 8 1.19 -0.04 -14.49
CA ALA A 8 1.18 0.85 -13.33
C ALA A 8 0.85 2.31 -13.71
N LEU A 9 -0.01 2.97 -12.92
CA LEU A 9 -0.31 4.40 -13.07
C LEU A 9 0.82 5.29 -12.52
N ILE A 10 1.49 4.82 -11.47
CA ILE A 10 2.71 5.41 -10.92
C ILE A 10 3.78 4.33 -10.95
N SER A 11 4.98 4.67 -11.42
CA SER A 11 6.18 3.84 -11.32
C SER A 11 7.35 4.76 -11.01
N ALA A 12 7.86 4.66 -9.79
CA ALA A 12 9.07 5.32 -9.34
C ALA A 12 10.13 4.26 -9.07
N ASP A 13 11.33 4.44 -9.60
CA ASP A 13 12.45 3.53 -9.43
C ASP A 13 13.72 4.34 -9.16
N SER A 14 14.32 4.05 -8.01
CA SER A 14 15.58 4.67 -7.56
C SER A 14 15.51 6.20 -7.55
N VAL A 15 14.38 6.76 -7.09
CA VAL A 15 14.17 8.22 -7.07
C VAL A 15 14.88 8.82 -5.87
N ASP A 16 15.80 9.75 -6.16
CA ASP A 16 16.42 10.63 -5.17
C ASP A 16 15.94 12.07 -5.37
N HIS A 17 15.87 12.82 -4.29
CA HIS A 17 15.54 14.25 -4.35
C HIS A 17 16.28 15.06 -3.29
N HIS A 18 16.74 16.25 -3.69
CA HIS A 18 17.48 17.19 -2.84
C HIS A 18 16.79 18.54 -2.85
N PHE A 19 16.85 19.23 -1.72
CA PHE A 19 16.55 20.66 -1.62
C PHE A 19 17.83 21.47 -1.47
N GLY A 20 17.75 22.76 -1.84
CA GLY A 20 18.87 23.69 -1.75
C GLY A 20 19.92 23.49 -2.84
N GLU A 21 20.91 24.36 -2.87
CA GLU A 21 22.04 24.37 -3.80
C GLU A 21 23.36 24.56 -3.04
N GLY A 22 24.48 24.14 -3.64
CA GLY A 22 25.79 24.23 -3.04
C GLY A 22 25.87 23.55 -1.67
N ASP A 23 26.46 24.23 -0.69
CA ASP A 23 26.64 23.70 0.68
C ASP A 23 25.33 23.54 1.47
N ALA A 24 24.24 24.17 1.03
CA ALA A 24 22.91 24.00 1.63
C ALA A 24 22.11 22.84 1.01
N ARG A 25 22.71 22.06 0.11
CA ARG A 25 22.04 20.93 -0.54
C ARG A 25 21.80 19.80 0.46
N THR A 26 20.51 19.46 0.69
CA THR A 26 20.10 18.41 1.62
C THR A 26 19.27 17.37 0.88
N GLN A 27 19.65 16.11 0.97
CA GLN A 27 18.89 15.00 0.39
C GLN A 27 17.71 14.67 1.28
N ILE A 28 16.53 14.53 0.68
CA ILE A 28 15.26 14.25 1.36
C ILE A 28 14.69 12.88 0.96
N LEU A 29 14.89 12.46 -0.28
CA LEU A 29 14.48 11.14 -0.75
C LEU A 29 15.72 10.33 -1.13
N PHE A 30 15.72 9.06 -0.71
CA PHE A 30 16.84 8.15 -0.88
C PHE A 30 16.38 6.85 -1.54
N ASN A 31 16.69 6.66 -2.81
CA ASN A 31 16.44 5.43 -3.56
C ASN A 31 14.98 4.93 -3.42
N VAL A 32 14.02 5.84 -3.61
CA VAL A 32 12.60 5.53 -3.44
C VAL A 32 12.11 4.72 -4.63
N CYS A 33 11.54 3.54 -4.34
CA CYS A 33 10.88 2.68 -5.31
C CYS A 33 9.43 2.46 -4.89
N ILE A 34 8.46 2.82 -5.74
CA ILE A 34 7.03 2.60 -5.53
C ILE A 34 6.31 2.50 -6.86
N ASP A 35 5.36 1.58 -6.95
CA ASP A 35 4.39 1.49 -8.04
C ASP A 35 2.96 1.60 -7.49
N VAL A 36 2.04 2.11 -8.28
CA VAL A 36 0.61 2.15 -7.98
C VAL A 36 -0.15 1.64 -9.21
N VAL A 37 -0.93 0.60 -9.01
CA VAL A 37 -1.73 0.01 -10.09
C VAL A 37 -3.13 0.63 -10.19
N PRO A 38 -3.80 0.51 -11.36
CA PRO A 38 -5.15 1.05 -11.53
C PRO A 38 -6.16 0.55 -10.49
N GLY A 39 -7.02 1.45 -10.01
CA GLY A 39 -8.11 1.15 -9.07
C GLY A 39 -7.68 0.97 -7.61
N GLN A 40 -6.40 1.18 -7.28
CA GLN A 40 -5.86 0.96 -5.95
C GLN A 40 -5.97 2.22 -5.07
N LEU A 41 -6.38 2.04 -3.82
CA LEU A 41 -6.19 3.02 -2.74
C LEU A 41 -4.92 2.67 -1.96
N VAL A 42 -3.87 3.47 -2.14
CA VAL A 42 -2.61 3.36 -1.40
C VAL A 42 -2.56 4.45 -0.34
N ILE A 43 -2.33 4.06 0.91
CA ILE A 43 -2.06 5.01 2.00
C ILE A 43 -0.57 4.99 2.35
N MET A 44 0.05 6.16 2.31
CA MET A 44 1.43 6.36 2.71
C MET A 44 1.48 6.95 4.12
N THR A 45 2.13 6.26 5.05
CA THR A 45 2.29 6.62 6.45
C THR A 45 3.75 6.93 6.81
N GLY A 46 3.98 7.41 8.01
CA GLY A 46 5.33 7.64 8.56
C GLY A 46 5.42 8.96 9.32
N PRO A 47 6.51 9.19 10.08
CA PRO A 47 6.69 10.37 10.91
C PRO A 47 6.69 11.67 10.09
N SER A 48 6.45 12.81 10.74
CA SER A 48 6.58 14.13 10.13
C SER A 48 8.02 14.32 9.63
N GLY A 49 8.19 14.94 8.47
CA GLY A 49 9.52 15.16 7.87
C GLY A 49 10.11 13.94 7.14
N SER A 50 9.44 12.79 7.10
CA SER A 50 9.96 11.58 6.42
C SER A 50 10.00 11.64 4.88
N GLY A 51 9.59 12.75 4.25
CA GLY A 51 9.64 12.94 2.80
C GLY A 51 8.35 12.63 2.03
N LYS A 52 7.25 12.22 2.70
CA LYS A 52 5.96 11.84 2.06
C LYS A 52 5.39 12.92 1.14
N THR A 53 5.22 14.14 1.65
CA THR A 53 4.73 15.29 0.85
C THR A 53 5.69 15.63 -0.29
N THR A 54 7.00 15.46 -0.09
CA THR A 54 8.00 15.66 -1.16
C THR A 54 7.79 14.65 -2.27
N LEU A 55 7.65 13.37 -1.93
CA LEU A 55 7.35 12.32 -2.91
C LEU A 55 6.02 12.59 -3.61
N LEU A 56 4.95 12.90 -2.85
CA LEU A 56 3.62 13.19 -3.40
C LEU A 56 3.66 14.37 -4.40
N THR A 57 4.42 15.43 -4.09
CA THR A 57 4.55 16.62 -4.98
C THR A 57 5.38 16.32 -6.23
N LEU A 58 6.36 15.43 -6.16
CA LEU A 58 7.08 14.92 -7.34
C LEU A 58 6.17 14.11 -8.25
N LEU A 59 5.45 13.14 -7.69
CA LEU A 59 4.48 12.31 -8.41
C LEU A 59 3.38 13.15 -9.06
N GLY A 60 3.03 14.25 -8.44
CA GLY A 60 2.03 15.19 -8.92
C GLY A 60 2.53 16.24 -9.90
N ALA A 61 3.78 16.17 -10.35
CA ALA A 61 4.40 17.16 -11.23
C ALA A 61 4.38 18.60 -10.67
N LEU A 62 4.24 18.76 -9.34
CA LEU A 62 4.33 20.05 -8.64
C LEU A 62 5.78 20.44 -8.36
N ARG A 63 6.70 19.45 -8.45
CA ARG A 63 8.15 19.62 -8.37
C ARG A 63 8.80 18.87 -9.51
N SER A 64 9.94 19.35 -9.97
CA SER A 64 10.74 18.67 -10.99
C SER A 64 11.50 17.51 -10.37
N GLY A 65 11.43 16.34 -11.00
CA GLY A 65 12.25 15.17 -10.64
C GLY A 65 13.72 15.42 -10.99
N GLN A 66 14.62 14.93 -10.16
CA GLN A 66 16.07 15.15 -10.32
C GLN A 66 16.79 13.90 -10.81
N THR A 67 16.58 12.76 -10.16
CA THR A 67 17.29 11.49 -10.49
C THR A 67 16.35 10.29 -10.37
N GLY A 68 16.76 9.16 -10.95
CA GLY A 68 16.00 7.93 -11.01
C GLY A 68 15.05 7.85 -12.22
N ARG A 69 14.01 7.05 -12.12
CA ARG A 69 12.91 6.97 -13.09
C ARG A 69 11.60 7.29 -12.39
N LEU A 70 10.83 8.20 -12.97
CA LEU A 70 9.57 8.65 -12.41
C LEU A 70 8.52 8.75 -13.49
N ARG A 71 7.68 7.73 -13.62
CA ARG A 71 6.63 7.62 -14.62
C ARG A 71 5.26 7.73 -13.96
N VAL A 72 4.43 8.64 -14.45
CA VAL A 72 3.06 8.85 -13.96
C VAL A 72 2.11 8.93 -15.12
N LEU A 73 0.98 8.21 -15.06
CA LEU A 73 -0.02 8.11 -16.15
C LEU A 73 0.61 7.78 -17.52
N GLY A 74 1.68 6.97 -17.49
CA GLY A 74 2.39 6.56 -18.71
C GLY A 74 3.43 7.55 -19.24
N ARG A 75 3.66 8.70 -18.59
CA ARG A 75 4.61 9.73 -19.00
C ARG A 75 5.76 9.87 -18.02
N ASP A 76 6.99 9.99 -18.52
CA ASP A 76 8.18 10.21 -17.72
C ASP A 76 8.25 11.69 -17.28
N LEU A 77 8.36 11.92 -15.96
CA LEU A 77 8.39 13.27 -15.39
C LEU A 77 9.81 13.83 -15.29
N ILE A 78 10.84 12.98 -15.25
CA ILE A 78 12.24 13.42 -15.20
C ILE A 78 12.66 13.99 -16.55
N GLY A 79 13.17 15.21 -16.54
CA GLY A 79 13.52 15.94 -17.75
C GLY A 79 12.33 16.53 -18.54
N MET A 80 11.11 16.39 -18.02
CA MET A 80 9.93 17.00 -18.65
C MET A 80 9.98 18.52 -18.49
N ASN A 81 9.66 19.25 -19.58
CA ASN A 81 9.60 20.70 -19.57
C ASN A 81 8.33 21.23 -18.86
N ASP A 82 8.29 22.54 -18.57
CA ASP A 82 7.17 23.16 -17.83
C ASP A 82 5.81 23.02 -18.50
N VAL A 83 5.76 22.98 -19.83
CA VAL A 83 4.52 22.76 -20.58
C VAL A 83 4.00 21.36 -20.32
N GLY A 84 4.84 20.35 -20.44
CA GLY A 84 4.51 18.96 -20.16
C GLY A 84 4.09 18.74 -18.69
N LEU A 85 4.81 19.33 -17.73
CA LEU A 85 4.45 19.28 -16.31
C LEU A 85 3.09 19.95 -16.05
N THR A 86 2.78 21.05 -16.78
CA THR A 86 1.47 21.71 -16.67
C THR A 86 0.34 20.82 -17.19
N GLU A 87 0.54 20.14 -18.31
CA GLU A 87 -0.43 19.17 -18.83
C GLU A 87 -0.63 17.99 -17.87
N MET A 88 0.45 17.48 -17.26
CA MET A 88 0.36 16.43 -16.25
C MET A 88 -0.50 16.85 -15.05
N ARG A 89 -0.28 18.04 -14.51
CA ARG A 89 -1.07 18.58 -13.38
C ARG A 89 -2.57 18.62 -13.69
N ARG A 90 -2.97 18.90 -14.95
CA ARG A 90 -4.38 18.92 -15.37
C ARG A 90 -5.01 17.51 -15.36
N SER A 91 -4.21 16.45 -15.47
CA SER A 91 -4.67 15.06 -15.52
C SER A 91 -4.76 14.40 -14.14
N ILE A 92 -4.33 15.11 -13.08
CA ILE A 92 -4.25 14.59 -11.71
C ILE A 92 -5.19 15.37 -10.82
N GLY A 93 -5.97 14.67 -10.00
CA GLY A 93 -6.78 15.29 -8.95
C GLY A 93 -5.93 15.52 -7.70
N PHE A 94 -5.92 16.77 -7.18
CA PHE A 94 -5.18 17.11 -5.97
C PHE A 94 -6.10 17.48 -4.82
N ILE A 95 -5.84 16.90 -3.65
CA ILE A 95 -6.43 17.27 -2.37
C ILE A 95 -5.28 17.67 -1.45
N PHE A 96 -5.27 18.93 -1.00
CA PHE A 96 -4.24 19.49 -0.14
C PHE A 96 -4.70 19.56 1.32
N GLN A 97 -3.78 19.51 2.26
CA GLN A 97 -4.02 19.56 3.70
C GLN A 97 -4.85 20.79 4.13
N LEU A 98 -4.56 21.98 3.60
CA LEU A 98 -5.25 23.23 3.93
C LEU A 98 -6.48 23.52 3.06
N HIS A 99 -7.03 22.52 2.36
CA HIS A 99 -8.14 22.64 1.39
C HIS A 99 -7.83 23.54 0.19
N ASN A 100 -7.07 24.63 0.37
CA ASN A 100 -6.70 25.63 -0.64
C ASN A 100 -7.93 26.14 -1.44
N LEU A 101 -9.02 26.43 -0.73
CA LEU A 101 -10.18 27.07 -1.30
C LEU A 101 -9.96 28.58 -1.36
N ILE A 102 -10.47 29.20 -2.41
CA ILE A 102 -10.46 30.66 -2.54
C ILE A 102 -11.66 31.22 -1.79
N ASP A 103 -11.42 32.02 -0.74
CA ASP A 103 -12.44 32.51 0.18
C ASP A 103 -13.49 33.41 -0.47
N SER A 104 -13.11 34.15 -1.52
CA SER A 104 -14.04 35.01 -2.28
C SER A 104 -15.00 34.22 -3.17
N LEU A 105 -14.71 32.96 -3.48
CA LEU A 105 -15.49 32.12 -4.39
C LEU A 105 -16.45 31.22 -3.60
N SER A 106 -17.62 30.92 -4.21
CA SER A 106 -18.54 29.90 -3.68
C SER A 106 -17.99 28.48 -3.80
N ALA A 107 -18.64 27.51 -3.14
CA ALA A 107 -18.29 26.10 -3.23
C ALA A 107 -18.22 25.63 -4.68
N ILE A 108 -19.27 25.86 -5.47
CA ILE A 108 -19.29 25.49 -6.89
C ILE A 108 -18.22 26.24 -7.70
N SER A 109 -17.98 27.52 -7.42
CA SER A 109 -16.94 28.27 -8.12
C SER A 109 -15.54 27.73 -7.83
N ASN A 110 -15.26 27.29 -6.60
CA ASN A 110 -14.02 26.61 -6.25
C ASN A 110 -13.87 25.27 -7.00
N VAL A 111 -14.94 24.49 -7.14
CA VAL A 111 -14.93 23.24 -7.93
C VAL A 111 -14.66 23.55 -9.41
N MET A 112 -15.33 24.54 -9.95
CA MET A 112 -15.23 24.96 -11.36
C MET A 112 -13.84 25.47 -11.77
N MET A 113 -13.00 25.88 -10.82
CA MET A 113 -11.61 26.28 -11.13
C MET A 113 -10.82 25.19 -11.85
N SER A 114 -10.98 23.92 -11.45
CA SER A 114 -10.31 22.81 -12.11
C SER A 114 -10.84 22.55 -13.52
N THR A 115 -12.11 22.85 -13.78
CA THR A 115 -12.71 22.63 -15.10
C THR A 115 -12.32 23.71 -16.13
N ASN A 116 -11.93 24.91 -15.67
CA ASN A 116 -11.45 25.99 -16.55
C ASN A 116 -10.20 25.61 -17.35
N LEU A 117 -9.53 24.52 -16.95
CA LEU A 117 -8.32 24.01 -17.60
C LEU A 117 -8.61 22.88 -18.60
N THR A 118 -9.89 22.55 -18.80
CA THR A 118 -10.35 21.46 -19.68
C THR A 118 -11.19 22.02 -20.84
N ALA A 119 -11.40 21.21 -21.87
CA ALA A 119 -12.25 21.58 -23.01
C ALA A 119 -13.76 21.37 -22.76
N VAL A 120 -14.17 21.02 -21.52
CA VAL A 120 -15.57 20.79 -21.18
C VAL A 120 -16.35 22.10 -21.19
N PRO A 121 -17.52 22.19 -21.85
CA PRO A 121 -18.35 23.39 -21.84
C PRO A 121 -18.73 23.80 -20.42
N LYS A 122 -18.76 25.11 -20.15
CA LYS A 122 -18.99 25.64 -18.78
C LYS A 122 -20.29 25.15 -18.13
N ASP A 123 -21.37 25.04 -18.90
CA ASP A 123 -22.68 24.60 -18.40
C ASP A 123 -22.64 23.12 -18.01
N GLU A 124 -22.00 22.30 -18.80
CA GLU A 124 -21.80 20.89 -18.51
C GLU A 124 -20.89 20.71 -17.28
N ALA A 125 -19.77 21.42 -17.23
CA ALA A 125 -18.86 21.42 -16.10
C ALA A 125 -19.57 21.84 -14.80
N ARG A 126 -20.44 22.89 -14.85
CA ARG A 126 -21.22 23.31 -13.70
C ARG A 126 -22.21 22.24 -13.28
N LYS A 127 -22.92 21.61 -14.22
CA LYS A 127 -23.87 20.52 -13.93
C LYS A 127 -23.15 19.37 -13.23
N ASN A 128 -21.99 18.96 -13.73
CA ASN A 128 -21.18 17.91 -13.14
C ASN A 128 -20.68 18.29 -11.73
N GLY A 129 -20.23 19.54 -11.54
CA GLY A 129 -19.80 20.06 -10.26
C GLY A 129 -20.91 20.11 -9.21
N VAL A 130 -22.12 20.52 -9.59
CA VAL A 130 -23.30 20.53 -8.70
C VAL A 130 -23.67 19.10 -8.32
N ALA A 131 -23.79 18.19 -9.28
CA ALA A 131 -24.10 16.78 -9.03
C ALA A 131 -23.08 16.13 -8.07
N LEU A 132 -21.80 16.49 -8.20
CA LEU A 132 -20.76 16.00 -7.32
C LEU A 132 -20.86 16.56 -5.90
N LEU A 133 -21.17 17.85 -5.77
CA LEU A 133 -21.45 18.47 -4.46
C LEU A 133 -22.69 17.88 -3.79
N GLU A 134 -23.74 17.55 -4.54
CA GLU A 134 -24.93 16.84 -4.04
C GLU A 134 -24.57 15.44 -3.51
N ARG A 135 -23.80 14.66 -4.25
CA ARG A 135 -23.30 13.34 -3.80
C ARG A 135 -22.45 13.44 -2.53
N LEU A 136 -21.74 14.54 -2.36
CA LEU A 136 -20.96 14.84 -1.15
C LEU A 136 -21.79 15.48 -0.02
N GLY A 137 -23.14 15.53 -0.15
CA GLY A 137 -24.04 16.08 0.85
C GLY A 137 -24.03 17.61 0.95
N LEU A 138 -23.55 18.31 -0.08
CA LEU A 138 -23.43 19.78 -0.13
C LEU A 138 -24.38 20.44 -1.12
N GLY A 139 -25.40 19.74 -1.64
CA GLY A 139 -26.36 20.30 -2.59
C GLY A 139 -27.04 21.59 -2.10
N HIS A 140 -27.33 21.68 -0.80
CA HIS A 140 -27.92 22.88 -0.16
C HIS A 140 -26.89 23.99 0.15
N ARG A 141 -25.60 23.77 -0.15
CA ARG A 141 -24.46 24.68 0.15
C ARG A 141 -23.67 25.09 -1.10
N VAL A 142 -24.17 24.81 -2.29
CA VAL A 142 -23.48 25.00 -3.57
C VAL A 142 -22.96 26.43 -3.73
N ASP A 143 -23.73 27.44 -3.34
CA ASP A 143 -23.38 28.87 -3.49
C ASP A 143 -22.75 29.48 -2.22
N TYR A 144 -22.49 28.67 -1.18
CA TYR A 144 -21.89 29.16 0.05
C TYR A 144 -20.37 29.36 -0.13
N LYS A 145 -19.84 30.42 0.51
CA LYS A 145 -18.39 30.68 0.56
C LYS A 145 -17.71 29.85 1.66
N PRO A 146 -16.40 29.60 1.58
CA PRO A 146 -15.65 28.80 2.55
C PRO A 146 -15.83 29.24 4.01
N ALA A 147 -15.95 30.55 4.28
CA ALA A 147 -16.18 31.09 5.62
C ALA A 147 -17.52 30.63 6.26
N ALA A 148 -18.52 30.27 5.43
CA ALA A 148 -19.82 29.77 5.90
C ALA A 148 -19.91 28.24 5.92
N LEU A 149 -18.80 27.54 5.71
CA LEU A 149 -18.70 26.07 5.69
C LEU A 149 -17.89 25.58 6.88
N SER A 150 -18.30 24.43 7.47
CA SER A 150 -17.48 23.73 8.46
C SER A 150 -16.19 23.16 7.84
N GLY A 151 -15.22 22.74 8.67
CA GLY A 151 -13.98 22.10 8.21
C GLY A 151 -14.25 20.92 7.30
N GLY A 152 -15.15 20.00 7.72
CA GLY A 152 -15.52 18.85 6.89
C GLY A 152 -16.25 19.23 5.60
N GLN A 153 -17.07 20.28 5.62
CA GLN A 153 -17.72 20.78 4.40
C GLN A 153 -16.70 21.40 3.44
N ARG A 154 -15.74 22.19 3.92
CA ARG A 154 -14.62 22.68 3.08
C ARG A 154 -13.83 21.53 2.48
N GLN A 155 -13.56 20.48 3.24
CA GLN A 155 -12.85 19.30 2.74
C GLN A 155 -13.66 18.61 1.63
N ARG A 156 -14.96 18.44 1.78
CA ARG A 156 -15.82 17.87 0.73
C ARG A 156 -15.82 18.72 -0.55
N VAL A 157 -15.75 20.06 -0.44
CA VAL A 157 -15.56 20.94 -1.60
C VAL A 157 -14.21 20.70 -2.28
N ALA A 158 -13.12 20.52 -1.50
CA ALA A 158 -11.80 20.19 -2.04
C ALA A 158 -11.79 18.82 -2.73
N VAL A 159 -12.51 17.82 -2.19
CA VAL A 159 -12.73 16.52 -2.82
C VAL A 159 -13.48 16.68 -4.14
N ALA A 160 -14.59 17.44 -4.17
CA ALA A 160 -15.33 17.71 -5.40
C ALA A 160 -14.44 18.36 -6.46
N ARG A 161 -13.63 19.35 -6.07
CA ARG A 161 -12.69 20.02 -6.98
C ARG A 161 -11.67 19.05 -7.59
N ALA A 162 -11.18 18.10 -6.79
CA ALA A 162 -10.23 17.10 -7.28
C ALA A 162 -10.85 16.10 -8.25
N LEU A 163 -12.14 15.78 -8.08
CA LEU A 163 -12.85 14.72 -8.83
C LEU A 163 -13.59 15.23 -10.06
N VAL A 164 -13.90 16.54 -10.16
CA VAL A 164 -14.81 17.06 -11.19
C VAL A 164 -14.39 16.78 -12.64
N ASN A 165 -13.08 16.62 -12.87
CA ASN A 165 -12.51 16.27 -14.17
C ASN A 165 -12.35 14.75 -14.37
N ARG A 166 -12.86 13.92 -13.47
CA ARG A 166 -12.73 12.45 -13.50
C ARG A 166 -11.29 11.97 -13.72
N PRO A 167 -10.33 12.39 -12.87
CA PRO A 167 -8.94 12.03 -13.06
C PRO A 167 -8.74 10.53 -12.83
N ARG A 168 -7.80 9.92 -13.54
CA ARG A 168 -7.40 8.53 -13.31
C ARG A 168 -6.53 8.35 -12.05
N LEU A 169 -5.93 9.43 -11.55
CA LEU A 169 -5.08 9.46 -10.37
C LEU A 169 -5.45 10.63 -9.47
N ILE A 170 -5.63 10.34 -8.19
CA ILE A 170 -5.87 11.30 -7.14
C ILE A 170 -4.71 11.25 -6.15
N LEU A 171 -4.11 12.40 -5.88
CA LEU A 171 -3.07 12.58 -4.89
C LEU A 171 -3.63 13.42 -3.73
N ALA A 172 -3.61 12.86 -2.51
CA ALA A 172 -4.17 13.52 -1.34
C ALA A 172 -3.09 13.66 -0.25
N ASP A 173 -2.81 14.89 0.15
CA ASP A 173 -1.89 15.21 1.24
C ASP A 173 -2.68 15.57 2.49
N GLU A 174 -2.64 14.69 3.50
CA GLU A 174 -3.31 14.84 4.80
C GLU A 174 -4.79 15.29 4.69
N PRO A 175 -5.64 14.60 3.88
CA PRO A 175 -6.99 15.07 3.60
C PRO A 175 -7.93 15.05 4.81
N THR A 176 -7.49 14.52 5.95
CA THR A 176 -8.28 14.39 7.18
C THR A 176 -7.72 15.19 8.35
N ALA A 177 -6.59 15.90 8.19
CA ALA A 177 -5.88 16.56 9.29
C ALA A 177 -6.72 17.59 10.08
N ALA A 178 -7.70 18.22 9.42
CA ALA A 178 -8.60 19.22 10.03
C ALA A 178 -9.97 18.66 10.45
N LEU A 179 -10.13 17.32 10.49
CA LEU A 179 -11.41 16.64 10.72
C LEU A 179 -11.42 15.85 12.02
N ASP A 180 -12.58 15.76 12.66
CA ASP A 180 -12.81 14.77 13.72
C ASP A 180 -12.84 13.33 13.13
N GLY A 181 -12.75 12.33 14.03
CA GLY A 181 -12.63 10.94 13.63
C GLY A 181 -13.76 10.41 12.76
N LYS A 182 -15.00 10.82 13.05
CA LYS A 182 -16.17 10.38 12.28
C LYS A 182 -16.16 11.01 10.89
N SER A 183 -15.91 12.31 10.82
CA SER A 183 -15.81 13.05 9.56
C SER A 183 -14.67 12.57 8.68
N SER A 184 -13.53 12.17 9.28
CA SER A 184 -12.40 11.58 8.55
C SER A 184 -12.78 10.31 7.81
N VAL A 185 -13.38 9.34 8.50
CA VAL A 185 -13.80 8.05 7.92
C VAL A 185 -14.86 8.27 6.84
N GLU A 186 -15.81 9.20 7.08
CA GLU A 186 -16.88 9.51 6.12
C GLU A 186 -16.32 10.14 4.83
N VAL A 187 -15.45 11.15 4.94
CA VAL A 187 -14.87 11.83 3.76
C VAL A 187 -13.99 10.88 2.94
N VAL A 188 -13.19 10.04 3.61
CA VAL A 188 -12.36 9.05 2.89
C VAL A 188 -13.22 7.97 2.25
N GLY A 189 -14.30 7.51 2.93
CA GLY A 189 -15.24 6.55 2.35
C GLY A 189 -15.92 7.10 1.09
N LEU A 190 -16.40 8.35 1.13
CA LEU A 190 -16.98 9.03 -0.03
C LEU A 190 -15.96 9.21 -1.16
N LEU A 191 -14.72 9.61 -0.84
CA LEU A 191 -13.66 9.75 -1.83
C LEU A 191 -13.36 8.40 -2.50
N GLN A 192 -13.27 7.32 -1.73
CA GLN A 192 -13.05 5.96 -2.24
C GLN A 192 -14.20 5.50 -3.15
N GLU A 193 -15.45 5.69 -2.72
CA GLU A 193 -16.63 5.33 -3.52
C GLU A 193 -16.66 6.07 -4.86
N LEU A 194 -16.44 7.40 -4.83
CA LEU A 194 -16.45 8.23 -6.02
C LEU A 194 -15.29 7.90 -6.97
N ALA A 195 -14.10 7.64 -6.44
CA ALA A 195 -12.93 7.25 -7.21
C ALA A 195 -13.13 5.87 -7.87
N ALA A 196 -13.68 4.90 -7.13
CA ALA A 196 -13.97 3.56 -7.65
C ALA A 196 -15.00 3.60 -8.78
N ALA A 197 -16.04 4.45 -8.68
CA ALA A 197 -17.05 4.62 -9.72
C ALA A 197 -16.48 5.12 -11.06
N ASP A 198 -15.41 5.94 -11.00
CA ASP A 198 -14.71 6.48 -12.17
C ASP A 198 -13.43 5.68 -12.54
N GLY A 199 -13.13 4.58 -11.81
CA GLY A 199 -11.94 3.76 -12.04
C GLY A 199 -10.62 4.48 -11.67
N ALA A 200 -10.68 5.49 -10.80
CA ALA A 200 -9.51 6.24 -10.37
C ALA A 200 -8.73 5.51 -9.26
N SER A 201 -7.42 5.72 -9.24
CA SER A 201 -6.55 5.29 -8.14
C SER A 201 -6.25 6.45 -7.22
N ILE A 202 -6.01 6.15 -5.95
CA ILE A 202 -5.73 7.15 -4.92
C ILE A 202 -4.39 6.82 -4.27
N LEU A 203 -3.49 7.81 -4.21
CA LEU A 203 -2.34 7.79 -3.31
C LEU A 203 -2.55 8.89 -2.27
N MET A 204 -2.69 8.48 -1.02
CA MET A 204 -3.00 9.35 0.11
C MET A 204 -1.86 9.34 1.12
N VAL A 205 -1.40 10.50 1.53
CA VAL A 205 -0.49 10.66 2.68
C VAL A 205 -1.33 10.98 3.91
N THR A 206 -1.15 10.26 5.00
CA THR A 206 -1.80 10.55 6.28
C THR A 206 -1.07 9.93 7.46
N HIS A 207 -1.27 10.52 8.64
CA HIS A 207 -0.91 9.95 9.94
C HIS A 207 -2.15 9.48 10.73
N ASP A 208 -3.33 9.53 10.14
CA ASP A 208 -4.58 9.11 10.77
C ASP A 208 -4.79 7.60 10.67
N ASN A 209 -4.51 6.89 11.76
CA ASN A 209 -4.62 5.43 11.82
C ASN A 209 -6.08 4.92 11.67
N ARG A 210 -7.08 5.79 11.85
CA ARG A 210 -8.51 5.42 11.80
C ARG A 210 -9.02 5.08 10.41
N ILE A 211 -8.26 5.43 9.38
CA ILE A 211 -8.63 5.19 7.97
C ILE A 211 -7.75 4.15 7.28
N LEU A 212 -6.79 3.55 7.99
CA LEU A 212 -5.86 2.57 7.41
C LEU A 212 -6.57 1.31 6.92
N ASP A 213 -7.68 0.92 7.56
CA ASP A 213 -8.52 -0.21 7.16
C ASP A 213 -9.21 -0.02 5.80
N LYS A 214 -9.29 1.22 5.31
CA LYS A 214 -9.83 1.55 3.99
C LYS A 214 -8.84 1.30 2.85
N ALA A 215 -7.55 1.22 3.15
CA ALA A 215 -6.51 1.04 2.15
C ALA A 215 -6.53 -0.37 1.56
N ASP A 216 -6.21 -0.46 0.27
CA ASP A 216 -5.80 -1.74 -0.34
C ASP A 216 -4.34 -2.06 -0.01
N ARG A 217 -3.51 -1.02 0.16
CA ARG A 217 -2.07 -1.10 0.40
C ARG A 217 -1.59 0.04 1.31
N ILE A 218 -0.73 -0.29 2.26
CA ILE A 218 -0.09 0.67 3.15
C ILE A 218 1.41 0.68 2.88
N VAL A 219 1.95 1.88 2.65
CA VAL A 219 3.38 2.12 2.43
C VAL A 219 3.90 2.99 3.56
N SER A 220 4.92 2.52 4.28
CA SER A 220 5.52 3.28 5.38
C SER A 220 6.84 3.91 4.94
N MET A 221 6.98 5.21 5.20
CA MET A 221 8.16 5.98 4.84
C MET A 221 8.84 6.57 6.07
N VAL A 222 10.15 6.35 6.21
CA VAL A 222 10.99 6.87 7.30
C VAL A 222 12.28 7.41 6.70
N ASP A 223 12.70 8.61 7.12
CA ASP A 223 13.95 9.25 6.71
C ASP A 223 14.21 9.19 5.19
N GLY A 224 13.18 9.51 4.40
CA GLY A 224 13.25 9.56 2.95
C GLY A 224 13.28 8.21 2.24
N ARG A 225 13.04 7.10 2.95
CA ARG A 225 13.05 5.72 2.42
C ARG A 225 11.73 5.03 2.65
N ILE A 226 11.32 4.18 1.72
CA ILE A 226 10.23 3.23 1.97
C ILE A 226 10.80 2.06 2.78
N VAL A 227 10.25 1.85 3.98
CA VAL A 227 10.68 0.82 4.93
C VAL A 227 9.71 -0.35 5.01
N SER A 228 8.46 -0.14 4.61
CA SER A 228 7.42 -1.20 4.59
C SER A 228 6.42 -0.93 3.47
N ASP A 229 5.91 -1.99 2.87
CA ASP A 229 4.97 -1.97 1.76
C ASP A 229 4.08 -3.21 1.81
N VAL A 230 2.84 -3.05 2.27
CA VAL A 230 1.98 -4.15 2.68
C VAL A 230 0.59 -4.05 2.03
N MET A 231 0.15 -5.13 1.41
CA MET A 231 -1.24 -5.30 0.94
C MET A 231 -2.14 -5.64 2.13
N VAL A 232 -3.08 -4.76 2.46
CA VAL A 232 -3.95 -4.90 3.67
C VAL A 232 -4.76 -6.21 3.63
N LYS A 233 -5.39 -6.52 2.50
CA LYS A 233 -6.15 -7.77 2.34
C LYS A 233 -5.27 -9.02 2.49
N GLU A 234 -4.05 -8.94 2.02
CA GLU A 234 -3.08 -10.04 2.13
C GLU A 234 -2.63 -10.24 3.58
N GLN A 235 -2.37 -9.15 4.29
CA GLN A 235 -2.01 -9.20 5.71
C GLN A 235 -3.14 -9.80 6.57
N VAL A 236 -4.39 -9.40 6.32
CA VAL A 236 -5.56 -9.98 7.00
C VAL A 236 -5.64 -11.49 6.73
N LEU A 237 -5.48 -11.90 5.47
CA LEU A 237 -5.48 -13.32 5.08
C LEU A 237 -4.37 -14.10 5.80
N ILE A 238 -3.14 -13.56 5.83
CA ILE A 238 -2.02 -14.20 6.53
C ILE A 238 -2.34 -14.34 8.03
N CYS A 239 -2.87 -13.30 8.68
CA CYS A 239 -3.27 -13.36 10.09
C CYS A 239 -4.33 -14.44 10.35
N GLU A 240 -5.34 -14.56 9.48
CA GLU A 240 -6.38 -15.59 9.57
C GLU A 240 -5.80 -17.00 9.40
N MET A 241 -4.86 -17.17 8.49
CA MET A 241 -4.16 -18.45 8.27
C MET A 241 -3.27 -18.81 9.45
N LEU A 242 -2.47 -17.85 9.94
CA LEU A 242 -1.61 -18.05 11.12
C LEU A 242 -2.41 -18.41 12.36
N ARG A 243 -3.58 -17.83 12.56
CA ARG A 243 -4.46 -18.09 13.70
C ARG A 243 -4.95 -19.54 13.77
N LYS A 244 -4.98 -20.25 12.63
CA LYS A 244 -5.36 -21.67 12.55
C LYS A 244 -4.20 -22.61 12.89
N ILE A 245 -2.98 -22.11 12.96
CA ILE A 245 -1.79 -22.87 13.33
C ILE A 245 -1.68 -22.89 14.86
N GLU A 246 -1.61 -24.06 15.45
CA GLU A 246 -1.66 -24.28 16.91
C GLU A 246 -0.74 -23.33 17.69
N PHE A 247 0.50 -23.21 17.27
CA PHE A 247 1.49 -22.39 17.98
C PHE A 247 1.35 -20.88 17.75
N PHE A 248 0.74 -20.44 16.64
CA PHE A 248 0.41 -19.03 16.41
C PHE A 248 -0.97 -18.63 16.94
N GLY A 249 -1.87 -19.62 17.13
CA GLY A 249 -3.26 -19.38 17.54
C GLY A 249 -3.43 -18.71 18.90
N SER A 250 -2.41 -18.81 19.77
CA SER A 250 -2.38 -18.18 21.09
C SER A 250 -1.92 -16.71 21.08
N LEU A 251 -1.40 -16.23 19.93
CA LEU A 251 -0.93 -14.84 19.81
C LEU A 251 -2.08 -13.84 19.80
N GLY A 252 -1.85 -12.68 20.39
CA GLY A 252 -2.74 -11.53 20.27
C GLY A 252 -2.77 -10.98 18.85
N THR A 253 -3.80 -10.20 18.52
CA THR A 253 -3.95 -9.62 17.16
C THR A 253 -2.76 -8.77 16.74
N ALA A 254 -2.18 -7.98 17.66
CA ALA A 254 -1.01 -7.14 17.37
C ALA A 254 0.24 -7.99 17.05
N GLU A 255 0.46 -9.07 17.78
CA GLU A 255 1.58 -9.99 17.58
C GLU A 255 1.46 -10.74 16.25
N LEU A 256 0.25 -11.24 15.92
CA LEU A 256 -0.03 -11.86 14.62
C LEU A 256 0.20 -10.91 13.45
N SER A 257 -0.21 -9.63 13.59
CA SER A 257 0.07 -8.60 12.59
C SER A 257 1.57 -8.39 12.37
N GLN A 258 2.37 -8.34 13.42
CA GLN A 258 3.82 -8.19 13.31
C GLN A 258 4.50 -9.38 12.61
N VAL A 259 4.00 -10.59 12.83
CA VAL A 259 4.46 -11.79 12.11
C VAL A 259 4.04 -11.71 10.64
N ALA A 260 2.78 -11.37 10.38
CA ALA A 260 2.23 -11.28 9.02
C ALA A 260 2.94 -10.23 8.16
N GLU A 261 3.34 -9.07 8.73
CA GLU A 261 4.12 -8.03 8.04
C GLU A 261 5.48 -8.51 7.52
N LYS A 262 6.06 -9.52 8.16
CA LYS A 262 7.36 -10.11 7.78
C LYS A 262 7.23 -11.30 6.85
N MET A 263 6.02 -11.75 6.56
CA MET A 263 5.79 -12.84 5.63
C MET A 263 5.73 -12.32 4.19
N HIS A 264 6.52 -12.95 3.31
CA HIS A 264 6.61 -12.56 1.91
C HIS A 264 6.03 -13.64 1.00
N PRO A 265 5.21 -13.27 -0.01
CA PRO A 265 4.70 -14.23 -0.97
C PRO A 265 5.83 -14.77 -1.86
N ARG A 266 5.90 -16.09 -1.99
CA ARG A 266 6.77 -16.81 -2.91
C ARG A 266 5.93 -17.67 -3.83
N ARG A 267 5.93 -17.38 -5.11
CA ARG A 267 5.34 -18.23 -6.14
C ARG A 267 6.23 -19.43 -6.39
N PHE A 268 5.62 -20.56 -6.71
CA PHE A 268 6.32 -21.79 -7.11
C PHE A 268 5.62 -22.45 -8.30
N GLN A 269 6.36 -23.27 -9.01
CA GLN A 269 5.87 -24.02 -10.18
C GLN A 269 5.92 -25.51 -9.90
N LYS A 270 5.29 -26.30 -10.80
CA LYS A 270 5.37 -27.76 -10.76
C LYS A 270 6.83 -28.24 -10.85
N GLY A 271 7.22 -29.11 -9.93
CA GLY A 271 8.57 -29.66 -9.87
C GLY A 271 9.60 -28.77 -9.18
N GLU A 272 9.24 -27.55 -8.75
CA GLU A 272 10.12 -26.68 -7.99
C GLU A 272 10.33 -27.21 -6.57
N VAL A 273 11.61 -27.33 -6.15
CA VAL A 273 11.98 -27.74 -4.80
C VAL A 273 11.94 -26.52 -3.88
N LEU A 274 11.04 -26.52 -2.89
CA LEU A 274 10.90 -25.46 -1.89
C LEU A 274 11.76 -25.70 -0.66
N ALA A 275 11.96 -26.96 -0.28
CA ALA A 275 12.86 -27.40 0.80
C ALA A 275 13.45 -28.76 0.40
N ARG A 276 14.73 -28.99 0.72
CA ARG A 276 15.42 -30.25 0.41
C ARG A 276 15.85 -30.93 1.68
N GLN A 277 15.61 -32.25 1.78
CA GLN A 277 16.04 -33.09 2.89
C GLN A 277 17.57 -32.99 3.07
N GLY A 278 18.04 -32.86 4.32
CA GLY A 278 19.44 -32.75 4.65
C GLY A 278 20.04 -31.35 4.56
N GLU A 279 19.34 -30.38 4.03
CA GLU A 279 19.77 -28.97 4.03
C GLU A 279 19.43 -28.26 5.34
N THR A 280 20.15 -27.19 5.65
CA THR A 280 19.83 -26.30 6.77
C THR A 280 18.53 -25.57 6.52
N GLY A 281 17.62 -25.59 7.48
CA GLY A 281 16.35 -24.86 7.39
C GLY A 281 16.51 -23.38 7.70
N ASP A 282 16.20 -22.52 6.74
CA ASP A 282 16.29 -21.06 6.85
C ASP A 282 14.94 -20.36 6.77
N LYS A 283 13.86 -21.08 6.43
CA LYS A 283 12.52 -20.53 6.18
C LYS A 283 11.40 -21.42 6.71
N PHE A 284 10.36 -20.76 7.20
CA PHE A 284 9.02 -21.31 7.41
C PHE A 284 8.17 -21.02 6.18
N PHE A 285 7.26 -21.92 5.82
CA PHE A 285 6.37 -21.82 4.67
C PHE A 285 4.93 -22.06 5.08
N LEU A 286 4.02 -21.17 4.64
CA LEU A 286 2.57 -21.30 4.82
C LEU A 286 1.91 -21.25 3.43
N LEU A 287 1.27 -22.35 3.02
CA LEU A 287 0.65 -22.45 1.70
C LEU A 287 -0.60 -21.59 1.62
N ARG A 288 -0.58 -20.59 0.73
CA ARG A 288 -1.73 -19.76 0.39
C ARG A 288 -2.67 -20.49 -0.57
N ASP A 289 -2.09 -21.03 -1.64
CA ASP A 289 -2.77 -21.77 -2.69
C ASP A 289 -1.81 -22.78 -3.34
N GLY A 290 -2.36 -23.72 -4.10
CA GLY A 290 -1.61 -24.81 -4.72
C GLY A 290 -1.38 -25.99 -3.77
N GLU A 291 -0.64 -26.99 -4.26
CA GLU A 291 -0.30 -28.22 -3.55
C GLU A 291 1.19 -28.52 -3.64
N VAL A 292 1.75 -29.10 -2.58
CA VAL A 292 3.13 -29.59 -2.57
C VAL A 292 3.18 -31.05 -2.10
N ASP A 293 4.06 -31.84 -2.68
CA ASP A 293 4.36 -33.20 -2.26
C ASP A 293 5.55 -33.19 -1.31
N VAL A 294 5.42 -33.94 -0.21
CA VAL A 294 6.47 -34.13 0.79
C VAL A 294 7.05 -35.53 0.61
N THR A 295 8.33 -35.61 0.31
CA THR A 295 9.05 -36.88 0.09
C THR A 295 10.19 -37.04 1.09
N VAL A 296 10.46 -38.26 1.47
CA VAL A 296 11.57 -38.62 2.33
C VAL A 296 12.41 -39.70 1.61
N ALA A 297 13.70 -39.43 1.52
CA ALA A 297 14.68 -40.40 1.03
C ALA A 297 15.34 -41.12 2.20
N ASP A 298 15.32 -42.46 2.13
CA ASP A 298 15.98 -43.34 3.07
C ASP A 298 16.78 -44.44 2.32
N ASN A 299 17.33 -45.40 3.04
CA ASN A 299 18.13 -46.50 2.44
C ASN A 299 17.29 -47.42 1.49
N GLN A 300 15.97 -47.28 1.44
CA GLN A 300 15.07 -48.03 0.58
C GLN A 300 14.60 -47.25 -0.64
N GLY A 301 14.98 -45.95 -0.73
CA GLY A 301 14.64 -45.05 -1.83
C GLY A 301 13.83 -43.84 -1.38
N GLU A 302 13.37 -43.09 -2.36
CA GLU A 302 12.51 -41.91 -2.12
C GLU A 302 11.04 -42.32 -2.09
N ARG A 303 10.31 -41.91 -1.05
CA ARG A 303 8.87 -42.16 -0.91
C ARG A 303 8.12 -40.89 -0.57
N GLN A 304 6.95 -40.70 -1.15
CA GLN A 304 6.03 -39.64 -0.78
C GLN A 304 5.36 -40.00 0.55
N VAL A 305 5.43 -39.05 1.51
CA VAL A 305 4.87 -39.25 2.85
C VAL A 305 3.61 -38.42 3.08
N ALA A 306 3.45 -37.31 2.36
CA ALA A 306 2.27 -36.47 2.45
C ALA A 306 2.11 -35.60 1.19
N THR A 307 0.89 -35.08 0.99
CA THR A 307 0.61 -33.92 0.14
C THR A 307 0.02 -32.82 1.04
N LEU A 308 0.52 -31.61 0.92
CA LEU A 308 0.02 -30.47 1.65
C LEU A 308 -0.71 -29.52 0.69
N ASP A 309 -1.87 -29.04 1.12
CA ASP A 309 -2.76 -28.13 0.40
C ASP A 309 -2.82 -26.74 1.07
N ALA A 310 -3.64 -25.85 0.53
CA ALA A 310 -3.82 -24.49 1.04
C ALA A 310 -4.17 -24.48 2.54
N GLY A 311 -3.54 -23.59 3.29
CA GLY A 311 -3.68 -23.47 4.75
C GLY A 311 -2.72 -24.36 5.54
N ARG A 312 -2.01 -25.28 4.90
CA ARG A 312 -0.96 -26.08 5.53
C ARG A 312 0.38 -25.35 5.53
N TYR A 313 1.26 -25.78 6.42
CA TYR A 313 2.58 -25.20 6.61
C TYR A 313 3.66 -26.26 6.71
N PHE A 314 4.91 -25.87 6.49
CA PHE A 314 6.08 -26.74 6.62
C PHE A 314 7.35 -25.94 6.90
N GLY A 315 8.38 -26.64 7.34
CA GLY A 315 9.70 -26.06 7.55
C GLY A 315 9.91 -25.46 8.94
N GLU A 316 8.93 -25.53 9.83
CA GLU A 316 8.96 -25.04 11.21
C GLU A 316 9.95 -25.83 12.07
N ARG A 317 10.02 -27.16 11.88
CA ARG A 317 10.82 -28.05 12.72
C ARG A 317 12.31 -27.65 12.72
N SER A 318 12.87 -27.48 11.54
CA SER A 318 14.29 -27.09 11.39
C SER A 318 14.59 -25.72 12.01
N LEU A 319 13.63 -24.79 12.00
CA LEU A 319 13.78 -23.46 12.62
C LEU A 319 13.77 -23.55 14.14
N ILE A 320 12.92 -24.41 14.70
CA ILE A 320 12.73 -24.58 16.14
C ILE A 320 13.84 -25.42 16.78
N THR A 321 14.18 -26.56 16.14
CA THR A 321 15.14 -27.53 16.70
C THR A 321 16.58 -27.28 16.27
N GLY A 322 16.80 -26.53 15.20
CA GLY A 322 18.12 -26.37 14.56
C GLY A 322 18.60 -27.59 13.76
N GLU A 323 17.76 -28.64 13.67
CA GLU A 323 18.06 -29.85 12.88
C GLU A 323 17.97 -29.55 11.38
N LEU A 324 18.61 -30.41 10.58
CA LEU A 324 18.50 -30.35 9.12
C LEU A 324 17.07 -30.67 8.68
N ARG A 325 16.69 -30.27 7.47
CA ARG A 325 15.40 -30.60 6.86
C ARG A 325 15.19 -32.12 6.85
N ASN A 326 14.08 -32.59 7.39
CA ASN A 326 13.75 -34.01 7.49
C ASN A 326 13.05 -34.56 6.24
N ALA A 327 12.65 -33.71 5.31
CA ALA A 327 11.96 -34.09 4.07
C ALA A 327 12.28 -33.09 2.94
N THR A 328 12.08 -33.54 1.71
CA THR A 328 12.06 -32.71 0.52
C THR A 328 10.61 -32.30 0.22
N VAL A 329 10.37 -31.03 -0.11
CA VAL A 329 9.05 -30.49 -0.45
C VAL A 329 9.10 -29.94 -1.87
N VAL A 330 8.23 -30.44 -2.74
CA VAL A 330 8.22 -30.13 -4.18
C VAL A 330 6.84 -29.66 -4.61
N GLY A 331 6.78 -28.61 -5.40
CA GLY A 331 5.55 -28.10 -6.00
C GLY A 331 4.89 -29.14 -6.92
N ARG A 332 3.63 -29.53 -6.64
CA ARG A 332 2.83 -30.43 -7.47
C ARG A 332 2.22 -29.73 -8.68
N GLY A 333 1.97 -28.44 -8.53
CA GLY A 333 1.46 -27.52 -9.53
C GLY A 333 2.03 -26.13 -9.33
N ALA A 334 1.47 -25.13 -10.01
CA ALA A 334 1.71 -23.74 -9.69
C ALA A 334 0.98 -23.37 -8.40
N GLY A 335 1.60 -22.53 -7.56
CA GLY A 335 1.01 -22.07 -6.32
C GLY A 335 1.79 -20.93 -5.69
N THR A 336 1.30 -20.48 -4.53
CA THR A 336 1.92 -19.42 -3.72
C THR A 336 2.04 -19.88 -2.27
N ALA A 337 3.21 -19.70 -1.67
CA ALA A 337 3.44 -19.86 -0.25
C ALA A 337 3.91 -18.54 0.36
N TYR A 338 3.48 -18.22 1.56
CA TYR A 338 4.09 -17.18 2.37
C TYR A 338 5.32 -17.73 3.07
N THR A 339 6.42 -16.98 3.06
CA THR A 339 7.68 -17.39 3.68
C THR A 339 8.07 -16.43 4.79
N LEU A 340 8.58 -16.97 5.90
CA LEU A 340 9.16 -16.22 7.00
C LEU A 340 10.60 -16.72 7.21
N ASN A 341 11.57 -15.83 7.15
CA ASN A 341 12.99 -16.18 7.32
C ASN A 341 13.32 -16.50 8.79
N LYS A 342 14.38 -17.27 9.03
CA LYS A 342 14.79 -17.67 10.39
C LYS A 342 14.99 -16.47 11.34
N PRO A 343 15.71 -15.37 11.00
CA PRO A 343 15.86 -14.23 11.88
C PRO A 343 14.53 -13.57 12.27
N GLU A 344 13.58 -13.49 11.34
CA GLU A 344 12.26 -12.93 11.55
C GLU A 344 11.40 -13.85 12.43
N PHE A 345 11.50 -15.17 12.21
CA PHE A 345 10.86 -16.19 13.02
C PHE A 345 11.40 -16.16 14.48
N ASP A 346 12.72 -16.09 14.65
CA ASP A 346 13.38 -16.01 15.95
C ASP A 346 13.02 -14.70 16.69
N ALA A 347 12.89 -13.59 15.95
CA ALA A 347 12.44 -12.31 16.51
C ALA A 347 10.98 -12.40 16.99
N ALA A 348 10.08 -13.03 16.23
CA ALA A 348 8.69 -13.27 16.64
C ALA A 348 8.61 -14.15 17.91
N LEU A 349 9.43 -15.19 17.98
CA LEU A 349 9.54 -16.05 19.16
C LEU A 349 10.06 -15.29 20.39
N SER A 350 11.02 -14.39 20.20
CA SER A 350 11.63 -13.62 21.29
C SER A 350 10.67 -12.54 21.83
N ALA A 351 9.85 -11.98 20.95
CA ALA A 351 8.83 -10.99 21.32
C ALA A 351 7.65 -11.61 22.10
N THR A 352 7.48 -12.95 22.03
CA THR A 352 6.31 -13.63 22.57
C THR A 352 6.73 -14.86 23.40
N PRO A 353 7.01 -14.70 24.71
CA PRO A 353 7.45 -15.80 25.58
C PRO A 353 6.50 -17.00 25.58
N SER A 354 5.19 -16.78 25.50
CA SER A 354 4.17 -17.83 25.44
C SER A 354 4.29 -18.71 24.18
N LEU A 355 4.68 -18.15 23.05
CA LEU A 355 4.92 -18.87 21.80
C LEU A 355 6.13 -19.81 21.94
N LYS A 356 7.21 -19.31 22.55
CA LYS A 356 8.42 -20.11 22.80
C LYS A 356 8.16 -21.32 23.71
N GLU A 357 7.37 -21.14 24.78
CA GLU A 357 6.99 -22.23 25.68
C GLU A 357 6.10 -23.28 25.00
N GLN A 358 5.15 -22.86 24.17
CA GLN A 358 4.26 -23.78 23.45
C GLN A 358 5.01 -24.61 22.42
N LEU A 359 5.92 -24.00 21.65
CA LEU A 359 6.76 -24.69 20.69
C LEU A 359 7.68 -25.70 21.39
N GLN A 360 8.26 -25.34 22.53
CA GLN A 360 9.08 -26.26 23.32
C GLN A 360 8.25 -27.45 23.84
N LYS A 361 7.05 -27.23 24.34
CA LYS A 361 6.15 -28.31 24.81
C LYS A 361 5.67 -29.22 23.66
N GLY A 362 5.35 -28.65 22.49
CA GLY A 362 4.82 -29.41 21.34
C GLY A 362 5.86 -30.30 20.65
N TYR A 363 7.13 -29.87 20.57
CA TYR A 363 8.17 -30.57 19.80
C TYR A 363 9.17 -31.36 20.65
N PHE A 364 9.37 -31.01 21.94
CA PHE A 364 10.28 -31.72 22.83
C PHE A 364 9.57 -32.72 23.76
N SER A 365 8.23 -32.82 23.68
CA SER A 365 7.44 -33.78 24.48
C SER A 365 7.01 -35.02 23.67
N ARG A 366 7.54 -35.22 22.46
CA ARG A 366 7.29 -36.41 21.62
C ARG A 366 8.54 -37.20 21.36
#